data_c6040d2dc1df4511f39645328cf3606f
#
_entry.id   c6040d2dc1df4511f39645328cf3606f
#
_cell.length_a   1.000
_cell.length_b   1.000
_cell.length_c   1.000
_cell.angle_alpha   90.00
_cell.angle_beta   90.00
_cell.angle_gamma   90.00
#
_symmetry.space_group_name_H-M   'P 1'
#
loop_
_entity.id
_entity.type
_entity.pdbx_description
1 polymer ?
#
loop_
_entity_poly.entity_id
_entity_poly.type
_entity_poly.pdbx_seq_one_letter_code
_entity_poly.pdbx_strand_id
1 'polypeptide(L)'
;TFPGGRRHITGNRCEKGAGIKIDNPVENMIEYKYETILALEEKKPKTKPVAKVGFPLALNFYDLMPFFHKMLTSLGFEVVFSEQSTRDTYYKGQQTIPSDTVCYPAKITHGHIESLLEKGVDFIFYPCMSYGVDEGQSDNHYNCPVVAYYPELLKANMPNLNDDNFVSPYLDLNTKAHVAKAVAKALKKYGITA
;
A
#
# COMPACT_ATOMS: atom_id res chain seq x y z
N THR A 1 -30.93 21.82 -13.46
CA THR A 1 -31.95 20.87 -13.98
C THR A 1 -32.74 21.56 -15.05
N PHE A 2 -32.81 21.00 -16.24
CA PHE A 2 -33.55 21.55 -17.38
C PHE A 2 -35.00 21.08 -17.33
N PRO A 3 -35.91 21.76 -18.04
CA PRO A 3 -37.30 21.32 -18.17
C PRO A 3 -37.37 19.85 -18.63
N GLY A 4 -38.22 19.04 -17.99
CA GLY A 4 -38.33 17.61 -18.25
C GLY A 4 -37.38 16.73 -17.42
N GLY A 5 -36.74 17.29 -16.36
CA GLY A 5 -35.87 16.52 -15.43
C GLY A 5 -34.52 16.09 -15.99
N ARG A 6 -34.17 16.56 -17.19
CA ARG A 6 -32.87 16.22 -17.78
C ARG A 6 -31.74 16.88 -17.01
N ARG A 7 -30.72 16.09 -16.70
CA ARG A 7 -29.44 16.57 -16.16
C ARG A 7 -28.44 16.61 -17.30
N HIS A 8 -27.74 17.72 -17.45
CA HIS A 8 -26.69 17.86 -18.43
C HIS A 8 -25.39 18.21 -17.71
N ILE A 9 -24.36 17.43 -17.96
CA ILE A 9 -23.01 17.63 -17.42
C ILE A 9 -22.11 17.95 -18.61
N THR A 10 -21.49 19.13 -18.60
CA THR A 10 -20.53 19.53 -19.62
C THR A 10 -19.10 19.37 -19.13
N GLY A 11 -18.17 19.22 -20.07
CA GLY A 11 -16.75 19.08 -19.75
C GLY A 11 -16.36 17.74 -19.18
N ASN A 12 -17.25 16.77 -19.14
CA ASN A 12 -16.98 15.42 -18.66
C ASN A 12 -16.24 14.62 -19.74
N ARG A 13 -15.13 13.98 -19.32
CA ARG A 13 -14.31 13.11 -20.19
C ARG A 13 -14.55 11.61 -19.95
N CYS A 14 -15.49 11.27 -19.09
CA CYS A 14 -15.85 9.89 -18.74
C CYS A 14 -17.10 9.48 -19.53
N GLU A 15 -17.08 8.34 -20.19
CA GLU A 15 -18.18 7.79 -20.98
C GLU A 15 -19.48 7.69 -20.18
N LYS A 16 -19.39 7.20 -18.92
CA LYS A 16 -20.53 7.10 -18.02
C LYS A 16 -21.16 8.46 -17.74
N GLY A 17 -20.34 9.48 -17.48
CA GLY A 17 -20.81 10.84 -17.25
C GLY A 17 -21.35 11.51 -18.53
N ALA A 18 -20.83 11.16 -19.68
CA ALA A 18 -21.33 11.58 -20.99
C ALA A 18 -22.64 10.86 -21.41
N GLY A 19 -23.08 9.86 -20.65
CA GLY A 19 -24.27 9.05 -20.94
C GLY A 19 -24.06 8.05 -22.07
N ILE A 20 -22.83 7.78 -22.44
CA ILE A 20 -22.48 6.77 -23.47
C ILE A 20 -22.65 5.39 -22.83
N LYS A 21 -23.49 4.57 -23.45
CA LYS A 21 -23.60 3.14 -23.08
C LYS A 21 -22.57 2.36 -23.88
N ILE A 22 -21.75 1.60 -23.17
CA ILE A 22 -20.82 0.65 -23.78
C ILE A 22 -21.61 -0.65 -23.98
N ASP A 23 -21.94 -0.96 -25.23
CA ASP A 23 -22.73 -2.15 -25.57
C ASP A 23 -21.88 -3.45 -25.50
N ASN A 24 -20.57 -3.33 -25.43
CA ASN A 24 -19.64 -4.45 -25.30
C ASN A 24 -18.74 -4.21 -24.07
N PRO A 25 -19.12 -4.72 -22.88
CA PRO A 25 -18.32 -4.53 -21.68
C PRO A 25 -16.96 -5.21 -21.87
N VAL A 26 -15.90 -4.39 -21.85
CA VAL A 26 -14.53 -4.91 -21.78
C VAL A 26 -14.34 -5.51 -20.41
N GLU A 27 -13.61 -6.61 -20.32
CA GLU A 27 -13.27 -7.25 -19.06
C GLU A 27 -12.54 -6.28 -18.12
N ASN A 28 -12.93 -6.25 -16.84
CA ASN A 28 -12.35 -5.34 -15.86
C ASN A 28 -11.01 -5.88 -15.35
N MET A 29 -9.93 -5.53 -16.03
CA MET A 29 -8.58 -5.97 -15.65
C MET A 29 -8.11 -5.43 -14.30
N ILE A 30 -8.71 -4.36 -13.78
CA ILE A 30 -8.39 -3.83 -12.43
C ILE A 30 -8.87 -4.81 -11.37
N GLU A 31 -10.06 -5.38 -11.54
CA GLU A 31 -10.62 -6.39 -10.62
C GLU A 31 -9.77 -7.65 -10.65
N TYR A 32 -9.42 -8.15 -11.83
CA TYR A 32 -8.50 -9.27 -12.00
C TYR A 32 -7.13 -9.04 -11.34
N LYS A 33 -6.53 -7.85 -11.56
CA LYS A 33 -5.27 -7.46 -10.91
C LYS A 33 -5.39 -7.50 -9.38
N TYR A 34 -6.47 -6.96 -8.86
CA TYR A 34 -6.73 -6.90 -7.44
C TYR A 34 -6.86 -8.30 -6.82
N GLU A 35 -7.67 -9.17 -7.40
CA GLU A 35 -7.81 -10.57 -6.97
C GLU A 35 -6.49 -11.32 -7.03
N THR A 36 -5.71 -11.11 -8.09
CA THR A 36 -4.38 -11.72 -8.25
C THR A 36 -3.42 -11.28 -7.13
N ILE A 37 -3.46 -10.02 -6.72
CA ILE A 37 -2.65 -9.51 -5.62
C ILE A 37 -3.10 -10.13 -4.29
N LEU A 38 -4.39 -10.16 -4.00
CA LEU A 38 -4.91 -10.75 -2.77
C LEU A 38 -4.58 -12.24 -2.65
N ALA A 39 -4.61 -12.99 -3.74
CA ALA A 39 -4.26 -14.40 -3.76
C ALA A 39 -2.78 -14.68 -3.35
N LEU A 40 -1.92 -13.66 -3.35
CA LEU A 40 -0.55 -13.82 -2.85
C LEU A 40 -0.52 -14.14 -1.35
N GLU A 41 -1.47 -13.69 -0.55
CA GLU A 41 -1.52 -13.94 0.90
C GLU A 41 -1.59 -15.43 1.24
N GLU A 42 -2.14 -16.24 0.35
CA GLU A 42 -2.20 -17.70 0.51
C GLU A 42 -0.82 -18.37 0.37
N LYS A 43 0.15 -17.69 -0.28
CA LYS A 43 1.49 -18.22 -0.51
C LYS A 43 2.36 -18.01 0.73
N LYS A 44 2.47 -19.04 1.55
CA LYS A 44 3.24 -19.03 2.79
C LYS A 44 4.72 -19.39 2.57
N PRO A 45 5.62 -19.06 3.52
CA PRO A 45 7.00 -19.53 3.48
C PRO A 45 7.06 -21.08 3.54
N LYS A 46 8.12 -21.66 2.96
CA LYS A 46 8.30 -23.13 2.90
C LYS A 46 8.58 -23.78 4.26
N THR A 47 9.03 -23.00 5.22
CA THR A 47 9.37 -23.42 6.58
C THR A 47 8.44 -22.76 7.59
N LYS A 48 8.54 -23.16 8.87
CA LYS A 48 7.83 -22.46 9.95
C LYS A 48 8.18 -20.97 9.89
N PRO A 49 7.21 -20.07 9.86
CA PRO A 49 7.47 -18.64 9.80
C PRO A 49 8.32 -18.13 10.95
N VAL A 50 9.25 -17.23 10.65
CA VAL A 50 10.05 -16.50 11.64
C VAL A 50 9.16 -15.56 12.44
N ALA A 51 8.29 -14.84 11.75
CA ALA A 51 7.29 -13.95 12.32
C ALA A 51 6.19 -13.65 11.28
N LYS A 52 5.07 -13.08 11.74
CA LYS A 52 4.00 -12.54 10.90
C LYS A 52 4.25 -11.08 10.61
N VAL A 53 4.40 -10.72 9.35
CA VAL A 53 4.60 -9.35 8.92
C VAL A 53 3.34 -8.79 8.26
N GLY A 54 2.85 -7.68 8.80
CA GLY A 54 1.74 -6.92 8.21
C GLY A 54 2.23 -6.07 7.04
N PHE A 55 1.46 -6.06 5.96
CA PHE A 55 1.73 -5.24 4.79
C PHE A 55 0.49 -4.46 4.37
N PRO A 56 0.49 -3.10 4.44
CA PRO A 56 -0.69 -2.31 4.14
C PRO A 56 -1.00 -2.27 2.65
N LEU A 57 -2.25 -2.53 2.28
CA LEU A 57 -2.76 -2.40 0.90
C LEU A 57 -3.12 -0.94 0.60
N ALA A 58 -2.13 -0.07 0.56
CA ALA A 58 -2.32 1.37 0.42
C ALA A 58 -1.27 2.02 -0.48
N LEU A 59 -1.62 3.17 -1.06
CA LEU A 59 -0.76 4.00 -1.90
C LEU A 59 -0.10 3.20 -3.04
N ASN A 60 1.20 3.36 -3.27
CA ASN A 60 1.95 2.69 -4.34
C ASN A 60 2.27 1.20 -4.05
N PHE A 61 1.90 0.70 -2.88
CA PHE A 61 2.23 -0.68 -2.50
C PHE A 61 1.44 -1.73 -3.28
N TYR A 62 0.32 -1.38 -3.87
CA TYR A 62 -0.42 -2.31 -4.74
C TYR A 62 0.43 -2.83 -5.90
N ASP A 63 1.16 -1.95 -6.59
CA ASP A 63 2.00 -2.33 -7.72
C ASP A 63 3.26 -3.08 -7.29
N LEU A 64 3.76 -2.77 -6.10
CA LEU A 64 4.98 -3.34 -5.54
C LEU A 64 4.73 -4.60 -4.69
N MET A 65 3.47 -4.94 -4.43
CA MET A 65 3.07 -6.06 -3.59
C MET A 65 3.73 -7.39 -4.00
N PRO A 66 3.75 -7.79 -5.28
CA PRO A 66 4.37 -9.06 -5.68
C PRO A 66 5.85 -9.13 -5.32
N PHE A 67 6.57 -8.01 -5.46
CA PHE A 67 7.97 -7.92 -5.09
C PHE A 67 8.18 -8.07 -3.58
N PHE A 68 7.49 -7.25 -2.78
CA PHE A 68 7.64 -7.29 -1.31
C PHE A 68 7.15 -8.60 -0.71
N HIS A 69 6.02 -9.12 -1.19
CA HIS A 69 5.53 -10.43 -0.77
C HIS A 69 6.57 -11.51 -1.03
N LYS A 70 7.13 -11.57 -2.25
CA LYS A 70 8.16 -12.56 -2.60
C LYS A 70 9.42 -12.39 -1.77
N MET A 71 9.86 -11.16 -1.55
CA MET A 71 11.03 -10.86 -0.71
C MET A 71 10.82 -11.35 0.73
N LEU A 72 9.74 -10.93 1.37
CA LEU A 72 9.48 -11.24 2.77
C LEU A 72 9.24 -12.75 3.00
N THR A 73 8.47 -13.41 2.12
CA THR A 73 8.28 -14.86 2.22
C THR A 73 9.56 -15.65 1.97
N SER A 74 10.45 -15.16 1.08
CA SER A 74 11.77 -15.79 0.87
C SER A 74 12.70 -15.63 2.06
N LEU A 75 12.52 -14.57 2.87
CA LEU A 75 13.21 -14.35 4.14
C LEU A 75 12.59 -15.13 5.31
N GLY A 76 11.53 -15.89 5.05
CA GLY A 76 10.89 -16.76 6.05
C GLY A 76 9.74 -16.12 6.82
N PHE A 77 9.25 -14.95 6.41
CA PHE A 77 8.10 -14.29 7.05
C PHE A 77 6.76 -14.77 6.46
N GLU A 78 5.75 -14.88 7.32
CA GLU A 78 4.36 -14.98 6.89
C GLU A 78 3.82 -13.57 6.63
N VAL A 79 3.44 -13.27 5.39
CA VAL A 79 2.90 -11.96 5.02
C VAL A 79 1.39 -11.94 5.21
N VAL A 80 0.89 -10.95 5.93
CA VAL A 80 -0.52 -10.70 6.18
C VAL A 80 -0.89 -9.33 5.61
N PHE A 81 -1.88 -9.30 4.74
CA PHE A 81 -2.37 -8.05 4.16
C PHE A 81 -3.39 -7.37 5.06
N SER A 82 -3.46 -6.05 4.97
CA SER A 82 -4.55 -5.28 5.57
C SER A 82 -5.89 -5.62 4.90
N GLU A 83 -6.99 -5.15 5.47
CA GLU A 83 -8.31 -5.28 4.86
C GLU A 83 -8.39 -4.53 3.53
N GLN A 84 -9.43 -4.83 2.77
CA GLN A 84 -9.78 -4.04 1.59
C GLN A 84 -10.14 -2.60 1.98
N SER A 85 -9.78 -1.64 1.11
CA SER A 85 -10.15 -0.25 1.29
C SER A 85 -11.66 -0.07 1.19
N THR A 86 -12.29 0.20 2.31
CA THR A 86 -13.73 0.51 2.43
C THR A 86 -13.92 1.80 3.19
N ARG A 87 -15.16 2.23 3.30
CA ARG A 87 -15.51 3.36 4.16
C ARG A 87 -15.22 3.07 5.64
N ASP A 88 -15.41 1.83 6.05
CA ASP A 88 -15.14 1.41 7.43
C ASP A 88 -13.64 1.41 7.73
N THR A 89 -12.80 1.03 6.75
CA THR A 89 -11.33 1.18 6.85
C THR A 89 -10.93 2.64 7.09
N TYR A 90 -11.57 3.59 6.40
CA TYR A 90 -11.33 5.02 6.66
C TYR A 90 -11.71 5.41 8.10
N TYR A 91 -12.87 5.01 8.58
CA TYR A 91 -13.33 5.36 9.92
C TYR A 91 -12.45 4.76 11.02
N LYS A 92 -11.92 3.56 10.84
CA LYS A 92 -10.95 2.96 11.77
C LYS A 92 -9.76 3.87 12.05
N GLY A 93 -9.18 4.47 11.01
CA GLY A 93 -7.97 5.29 11.13
C GLY A 93 -8.23 6.78 11.33
N GLN A 94 -9.46 7.24 11.29
CA GLN A 94 -9.82 8.67 11.21
C GLN A 94 -9.22 9.50 12.34
N GLN A 95 -9.16 8.97 13.56
CA GLN A 95 -8.70 9.70 14.74
C GLN A 95 -7.21 10.06 14.72
N THR A 96 -6.43 9.37 13.92
CA THR A 96 -4.98 9.56 13.83
C THR A 96 -4.55 10.36 12.59
N ILE A 97 -5.51 10.80 11.75
CA ILE A 97 -5.24 11.60 10.55
C ILE A 97 -4.86 13.02 10.98
N PRO A 98 -3.62 13.49 10.69
CA PRO A 98 -3.14 14.78 11.23
C PRO A 98 -3.65 15.99 10.45
N SER A 99 -4.20 15.81 9.24
CA SER A 99 -4.59 16.92 8.38
C SER A 99 -5.74 16.54 7.43
N ASP A 100 -6.72 17.44 7.35
CA ASP A 100 -7.82 17.31 6.39
C ASP A 100 -7.41 17.53 4.94
N THR A 101 -6.27 18.18 4.71
CA THR A 101 -5.79 18.53 3.36
C THR A 101 -5.03 17.40 2.67
N VAL A 102 -4.61 16.35 3.40
CA VAL A 102 -3.94 15.21 2.79
C VAL A 102 -4.91 14.41 1.91
N CYS A 103 -4.41 13.81 0.84
CA CYS A 103 -5.24 13.07 -0.11
C CYS A 103 -5.92 11.84 0.54
N TYR A 104 -7.08 11.45 0.00
CA TYR A 104 -7.86 10.34 0.56
C TYR A 104 -7.09 9.01 0.61
N PRO A 105 -6.29 8.61 -0.40
CA PRO A 105 -5.46 7.40 -0.31
C PRO A 105 -4.49 7.39 0.87
N ALA A 106 -3.97 8.54 1.24
CA ALA A 106 -3.15 8.68 2.43
C ALA A 106 -3.96 8.56 3.72
N LYS A 107 -5.12 9.21 3.79
CA LYS A 107 -6.02 9.12 4.95
C LYS A 107 -6.43 7.68 5.26
N ILE A 108 -6.82 6.91 4.24
CA ILE A 108 -7.26 5.54 4.45
C ILE A 108 -6.13 4.61 4.88
N THR A 109 -4.86 4.99 4.65
CA THR A 109 -3.70 4.20 5.11
C THR A 109 -3.69 4.03 6.63
N HIS A 110 -4.15 5.03 7.40
CA HIS A 110 -4.29 4.91 8.85
C HIS A 110 -5.18 3.71 9.25
N GLY A 111 -6.30 3.54 8.57
CA GLY A 111 -7.20 2.39 8.80
C GLY A 111 -6.59 1.05 8.39
N HIS A 112 -5.78 1.03 7.33
CA HIS A 112 -5.03 -0.17 6.96
C HIS A 112 -4.03 -0.58 8.04
N ILE A 113 -3.35 0.40 8.66
CA ILE A 113 -2.44 0.12 9.79
C ILE A 113 -3.20 -0.42 10.99
N GLU A 114 -4.31 0.21 11.39
CA GLU A 114 -5.15 -0.28 12.49
C GLU A 114 -5.65 -1.70 12.23
N SER A 115 -6.09 -2.00 11.02
CA SER A 115 -6.52 -3.36 10.63
C SER A 115 -5.40 -4.41 10.80
N LEU A 116 -4.15 -4.06 10.52
CA LEU A 116 -3.02 -4.95 10.72
C LEU A 116 -2.70 -5.16 12.20
N LEU A 117 -2.79 -4.11 13.01
CA LEU A 117 -2.64 -4.22 14.47
C LEU A 117 -3.72 -5.12 15.07
N GLU A 118 -4.98 -4.98 14.64
CA GLU A 118 -6.10 -5.85 15.05
C GLU A 118 -5.89 -7.31 14.65
N LYS A 119 -5.26 -7.57 13.49
CA LYS A 119 -4.90 -8.93 13.04
C LYS A 119 -3.77 -9.57 13.86
N GLY A 120 -3.16 -8.83 14.78
CA GLY A 120 -2.13 -9.33 15.66
C GLY A 120 -0.84 -9.75 14.94
N VAL A 121 -0.42 -8.97 13.94
CA VAL A 121 0.88 -9.18 13.30
C VAL A 121 2.03 -8.82 14.25
N ASP A 122 3.17 -9.48 14.12
CA ASP A 122 4.33 -9.22 14.98
C ASP A 122 4.95 -7.85 14.70
N PHE A 123 4.92 -7.43 13.43
CA PHE A 123 5.29 -6.08 13.02
C PHE A 123 4.69 -5.74 11.65
N ILE A 124 4.63 -4.45 11.34
CA ILE A 124 4.22 -3.93 10.05
C ILE A 124 5.47 -3.49 9.28
N PHE A 125 5.61 -3.94 8.03
CA PHE A 125 6.67 -3.50 7.14
C PHE A 125 6.12 -2.48 6.14
N TYR A 126 6.56 -1.23 6.27
CA TYR A 126 6.11 -0.14 5.42
C TYR A 126 7.28 0.81 5.10
N PRO A 127 8.05 0.55 4.03
CA PRO A 127 9.21 1.36 3.68
C PRO A 127 8.85 2.77 3.19
N CYS A 128 9.74 3.72 3.45
CA CYS A 128 9.76 5.04 2.81
C CYS A 128 10.45 4.93 1.45
N MET A 129 9.81 5.44 0.41
CA MET A 129 10.28 5.31 -0.96
C MET A 129 10.23 6.65 -1.69
N SER A 130 11.35 7.36 -1.74
CA SER A 130 11.44 8.67 -2.40
C SER A 130 11.41 8.57 -3.92
N TYR A 131 11.87 7.45 -4.47
CA TYR A 131 11.95 7.21 -5.92
C TYR A 131 11.14 5.99 -6.32
N GLY A 132 10.43 6.09 -7.44
CA GLY A 132 9.88 4.94 -8.16
C GLY A 132 10.98 4.15 -8.87
N VAL A 133 10.60 3.00 -9.42
CA VAL A 133 11.49 2.21 -10.28
C VAL A 133 11.66 2.96 -11.61
N ASP A 134 12.90 3.10 -12.08
CA ASP A 134 13.18 3.62 -13.40
C ASP A 134 12.88 2.54 -14.45
N GLU A 135 11.79 2.71 -15.19
CA GLU A 135 11.36 1.85 -16.28
C GLU A 135 11.77 2.42 -17.66
N GLY A 136 12.55 3.49 -17.67
CA GLY A 136 13.00 4.17 -18.90
C GLY A 136 11.88 4.89 -19.67
N GLN A 137 10.74 5.15 -19.02
CA GLN A 137 9.55 5.74 -19.66
C GLN A 137 9.38 7.23 -19.33
N SER A 138 10.16 7.78 -18.42
CA SER A 138 9.98 9.13 -17.90
C SER A 138 11.31 9.71 -17.40
N ASP A 139 11.42 11.04 -17.40
CA ASP A 139 12.60 11.76 -16.89
C ASP A 139 12.57 11.99 -15.38
N ASN A 140 11.43 11.75 -14.74
CA ASN A 140 11.24 12.00 -13.32
C ASN A 140 10.68 10.75 -12.62
N HIS A 141 11.42 10.28 -11.62
CA HIS A 141 11.08 9.08 -10.84
C HIS A 141 10.78 9.39 -9.37
N TYR A 142 10.66 10.66 -9.00
CA TYR A 142 10.28 11.04 -7.65
C TYR A 142 8.83 10.70 -7.35
N ASN A 143 8.62 9.98 -6.27
CA ASN A 143 7.28 9.80 -5.71
C ASN A 143 6.78 11.12 -5.11
N CYS A 144 5.47 11.29 -5.02
CA CYS A 144 4.93 12.41 -4.29
C CYS A 144 5.36 12.35 -2.80
N PRO A 145 5.48 13.48 -2.09
CA PRO A 145 5.95 13.49 -0.70
C PRO A 145 5.15 12.58 0.24
N VAL A 146 3.85 12.43 -0.02
CA VAL A 146 2.99 11.52 0.74
C VAL A 146 3.44 10.07 0.58
N VAL A 147 3.65 9.60 -0.65
CA VAL A 147 4.16 8.24 -0.91
C VAL A 147 5.56 8.06 -0.34
N ALA A 148 6.42 9.08 -0.49
CA ALA A 148 7.82 9.00 -0.08
C ALA A 148 8.01 8.87 1.44
N TYR A 149 7.20 9.57 2.24
CA TYR A 149 7.48 9.77 3.67
C TYR A 149 6.29 9.46 4.60
N TYR A 150 5.20 8.94 4.08
CA TYR A 150 4.00 8.69 4.90
C TYR A 150 4.23 7.74 6.07
N PRO A 151 5.12 6.72 5.98
CA PRO A 151 5.46 5.89 7.13
C PRO A 151 5.95 6.67 8.36
N GLU A 152 6.77 7.70 8.15
CA GLU A 152 7.23 8.57 9.24
C GLU A 152 6.07 9.35 9.88
N LEU A 153 5.14 9.83 9.06
CA LEU A 153 3.96 10.54 9.52
C LEU A 153 3.01 9.62 10.31
N LEU A 154 2.80 8.40 9.85
CA LEU A 154 2.03 7.38 10.57
C LEU A 154 2.63 7.12 11.96
N LYS A 155 3.94 6.88 12.03
CA LYS A 155 4.65 6.63 13.27
C LYS A 155 4.55 7.80 14.25
N ALA A 156 4.55 9.04 13.75
CA ALA A 156 4.44 10.24 14.57
C ALA A 156 3.01 10.49 15.09
N ASN A 157 1.98 9.98 14.42
CA ASN A 157 0.58 10.30 14.73
C ASN A 157 -0.25 9.12 15.24
N MET A 158 0.27 7.90 15.19
CA MET A 158 -0.41 6.70 15.67
C MET A 158 0.24 6.21 16.97
N PRO A 159 -0.38 6.42 18.13
CA PRO A 159 0.23 6.12 19.45
C PRO A 159 0.61 4.64 19.64
N ASN A 160 -0.06 3.75 18.91
CA ASN A 160 0.18 2.30 19.00
C ASN A 160 1.39 1.83 18.18
N LEU A 161 2.02 2.71 17.40
CA LEU A 161 3.21 2.40 16.62
C LEU A 161 4.50 2.75 17.36
N ASN A 162 5.47 1.86 17.27
CA ASN A 162 6.81 2.05 17.85
C ASN A 162 7.86 1.31 17.00
N ASP A 163 9.15 1.37 17.40
CA ASP A 163 10.26 0.73 16.68
C ASP A 163 10.19 -0.81 16.67
N ASP A 164 9.44 -1.40 17.58
CA ASP A 164 9.32 -2.86 17.65
C ASP A 164 8.26 -3.41 16.70
N ASN A 165 7.16 -2.70 16.53
CA ASN A 165 6.03 -3.17 15.72
C ASN A 165 5.86 -2.46 14.37
N PHE A 166 6.69 -1.43 14.06
CA PHE A 166 6.61 -0.70 12.80
C PHE A 166 7.98 -0.47 12.19
N VAL A 167 8.25 -1.15 11.08
CA VAL A 167 9.55 -1.19 10.39
C VAL A 167 9.44 -0.43 9.08
N SER A 168 10.03 0.76 9.02
CA SER A 168 9.92 1.70 7.90
C SER A 168 11.29 2.11 7.32
N PRO A 169 12.04 1.17 6.70
CA PRO A 169 13.32 1.51 6.10
C PRO A 169 13.15 2.43 4.89
N TYR A 170 14.15 3.28 4.64
CA TYR A 170 14.26 4.01 3.37
C TYR A 170 14.79 3.07 2.30
N LEU A 171 14.04 2.89 1.21
CA LEU A 171 14.40 2.01 0.11
C LEU A 171 14.49 2.77 -1.22
N ASP A 172 15.54 2.46 -1.97
CA ASP A 172 15.70 2.80 -3.38
C ASP A 172 15.74 1.49 -4.18
N LEU A 173 14.66 1.16 -4.88
CA LEU A 173 14.53 -0.09 -5.63
C LEU A 173 15.41 -0.16 -6.88
N ASN A 174 15.98 0.97 -7.33
CA ASN A 174 16.88 1.01 -8.46
C ASN A 174 18.27 0.44 -8.12
N THR A 175 18.60 0.36 -6.82
CA THR A 175 19.89 -0.10 -6.32
C THR A 175 19.76 -1.36 -5.46
N LYS A 176 19.90 -2.55 -6.05
CA LYS A 176 19.76 -3.86 -5.37
C LYS A 176 20.58 -3.96 -4.08
N ALA A 177 21.85 -3.50 -4.11
CA ALA A 177 22.72 -3.52 -2.94
C ALA A 177 22.22 -2.61 -1.81
N HIS A 178 21.59 -1.48 -2.13
CA HIS A 178 20.95 -0.62 -1.15
C HIS A 178 19.77 -1.33 -0.49
N VAL A 179 18.89 -1.91 -1.28
CA VAL A 179 17.72 -2.66 -0.77
C VAL A 179 18.17 -3.76 0.17
N ALA A 180 19.14 -4.60 -0.24
CA ALA A 180 19.64 -5.70 0.59
C ALA A 180 20.17 -5.21 1.94
N LYS A 181 21.03 -4.18 1.95
CA LYS A 181 21.58 -3.60 3.17
C LYS A 181 20.51 -2.96 4.07
N ALA A 182 19.59 -2.18 3.49
CA ALA A 182 18.56 -1.50 4.24
C ALA A 182 17.57 -2.50 4.88
N VAL A 183 17.15 -3.53 4.14
CA VAL A 183 16.26 -4.58 4.62
C VAL A 183 16.96 -5.42 5.70
N ALA A 184 18.21 -5.85 5.47
CA ALA A 184 18.96 -6.61 6.47
C ALA A 184 19.15 -5.81 7.77
N LYS A 185 19.48 -4.52 7.67
CA LYS A 185 19.58 -3.63 8.85
C LYS A 185 18.24 -3.54 9.59
N ALA A 186 17.14 -3.33 8.87
CA ALA A 186 15.81 -3.15 9.44
C ALA A 186 15.27 -4.43 10.09
N LEU A 187 15.59 -5.60 9.52
CA LEU A 187 15.11 -6.90 9.98
C LEU A 187 16.16 -7.70 10.79
N LYS A 188 17.24 -7.04 11.24
CA LYS A 188 18.32 -7.67 11.98
C LYS A 188 17.84 -8.43 13.23
N LYS A 189 16.85 -7.90 13.94
CA LYS A 189 16.28 -8.54 15.14
C LYS A 189 15.62 -9.90 14.85
N TYR A 190 15.30 -10.18 13.59
CA TYR A 190 14.77 -11.47 13.13
C TYR A 190 15.84 -12.39 12.53
N GLY A 191 17.12 -12.07 12.71
CA GLY A 191 18.24 -12.88 12.22
C GLY A 191 18.56 -12.68 10.72
N ILE A 192 17.96 -11.69 10.07
CA ILE A 192 18.23 -11.38 8.65
C ILE A 192 19.57 -10.65 8.56
N THR A 193 20.46 -11.16 7.72
CA THR A 193 21.79 -10.58 7.41
C THR A 193 21.91 -10.32 5.91
N ALA A 194 22.70 -9.30 5.53
CA ALA A 194 22.98 -8.98 4.13
C ALA A 194 23.97 -9.95 3.51
#